data_05e8805679d640b9cb3a85a46d6655aa
#
_entry.id   05e8805679d640b9cb3a85a46d6655aa
#
_cell.length_a   1.000
_cell.length_b   1.000
_cell.length_c   1.000
_cell.angle_alpha   90.00
_cell.angle_beta   90.00
_cell.angle_gamma   90.00
#
_symmetry.space_group_name_H-M   'P 1'
#
loop_
_entity.id
_entity.type
_entity.pdbx_description
1 polymer ?
#
loop_
_entity_poly.entity_id
_entity_poly.type
_entity_poly.pdbx_seq_one_letter_code
_entity_poly.pdbx_strand_id
1 'polypeptide(L)'
;GTTQAPATQASESKAPDAQADTQADDAEETETSDAGDFHIGIVTGSVSQSEDDRRGAEAFQAKYGEDMVKLAIYPDNFTEELETTIQTIVNLSDDPQMKAIIVNQSVPGTTEAFRKIKESRPDIICIAGEGHEDLPEIGSAADLVCNNDFVARGYLIIRTAHELGCDTFVHISFPRHMAYETMSRRVAVMKEACKEFGMEFVLETAPDPTSDVGVAGAQAYILEK
;
A
#
# COMPACT_ATOMS: atom_id res chain seq x y z
N GLY A 1 -67.22 -16.49 14.59
CA GLY A 1 -66.81 -15.99 13.30
C GLY A 1 -65.31 -15.75 13.30
N THR A 2 -64.56 -16.74 12.82
CA THR A 2 -63.10 -16.70 12.69
C THR A 2 -62.79 -16.05 11.35
N THR A 3 -62.14 -14.89 11.36
CA THR A 3 -61.70 -14.24 10.14
C THR A 3 -60.16 -14.45 10.02
N GLN A 4 -59.80 -15.26 9.05
CA GLN A 4 -58.43 -15.51 8.63
C GLN A 4 -57.92 -14.32 7.81
N ALA A 5 -56.74 -13.77 8.16
CA ALA A 5 -56.01 -12.79 7.36
C ALA A 5 -55.21 -13.48 6.22
N PRO A 6 -55.11 -12.89 5.06
CA PRO A 6 -54.39 -13.50 3.94
C PRO A 6 -52.87 -13.34 4.08
N ALA A 7 -52.15 -14.41 3.78
CA ALA A 7 -50.69 -14.44 3.71
C ALA A 7 -50.20 -13.61 2.52
N THR A 8 -49.30 -12.68 2.79
CA THR A 8 -48.58 -11.92 1.75
C THR A 8 -47.42 -12.77 1.27
N GLN A 9 -47.45 -13.16 -0.01
CA GLN A 9 -46.33 -13.78 -0.70
C GLN A 9 -45.21 -12.75 -0.88
N ALA A 10 -44.02 -13.07 -0.39
CA ALA A 10 -42.82 -12.37 -0.71
C ALA A 10 -42.42 -12.69 -2.16
N SER A 11 -42.37 -11.70 -3.01
CA SER A 11 -41.83 -11.82 -4.35
C SER A 11 -40.29 -11.81 -4.27
N GLU A 12 -39.68 -12.92 -4.65
CA GLU A 12 -38.25 -13.00 -4.90
C GLU A 12 -37.87 -12.09 -6.08
N SER A 13 -37.16 -11.05 -5.77
CA SER A 13 -36.50 -10.19 -6.78
C SER A 13 -35.21 -10.88 -7.25
N LYS A 14 -35.28 -11.43 -8.45
CA LYS A 14 -34.13 -12.00 -9.15
C LYS A 14 -33.23 -10.87 -9.62
N ALA A 15 -31.99 -10.84 -9.13
CA ALA A 15 -30.94 -9.96 -9.64
C ALA A 15 -30.61 -10.32 -11.09
N PRO A 16 -30.30 -9.36 -11.95
CA PRO A 16 -29.88 -9.68 -13.30
C PRO A 16 -28.44 -10.23 -13.29
N ASP A 17 -28.26 -11.42 -13.86
CA ASP A 17 -26.99 -12.01 -14.22
C ASP A 17 -26.27 -11.07 -15.22
N ALA A 18 -25.24 -10.40 -14.75
CA ALA A 18 -24.25 -9.79 -15.64
C ALA A 18 -23.29 -10.90 -16.08
N GLN A 19 -23.59 -11.53 -17.21
CA GLN A 19 -22.61 -12.30 -17.94
C GLN A 19 -21.55 -11.33 -18.49
N ALA A 20 -20.41 -11.29 -17.83
CA ALA A 20 -19.20 -10.77 -18.42
C ALA A 20 -18.71 -11.79 -19.45
N ASP A 21 -18.88 -11.46 -20.73
CA ASP A 21 -18.19 -12.10 -21.84
C ASP A 21 -16.68 -11.82 -21.67
N THR A 22 -15.99 -12.74 -21.02
CA THR A 22 -14.53 -12.84 -21.11
C THR A 22 -14.21 -13.49 -22.43
N GLN A 23 -14.06 -12.67 -23.49
CA GLN A 23 -13.24 -13.08 -24.61
C GLN A 23 -11.83 -13.34 -24.06
N ALA A 24 -11.43 -14.59 -24.09
CA ALA A 24 -10.03 -14.96 -23.96
C ALA A 24 -9.33 -14.39 -25.20
N ASP A 25 -8.64 -13.26 -24.99
CA ASP A 25 -7.65 -12.81 -25.94
C ASP A 25 -6.51 -13.82 -25.95
N ASP A 26 -6.21 -14.30 -27.16
CA ASP A 26 -5.07 -15.16 -27.44
C ASP A 26 -3.83 -14.53 -26.77
N ALA A 27 -3.22 -15.29 -25.88
CA ALA A 27 -1.91 -14.97 -25.36
C ALA A 27 -0.94 -14.96 -26.54
N GLU A 28 -0.67 -13.77 -27.07
CA GLU A 28 0.53 -13.55 -27.87
C GLU A 28 1.70 -14.10 -27.07
N GLU A 29 2.30 -15.15 -27.57
CA GLU A 29 3.62 -15.61 -27.16
C GLU A 29 4.55 -14.39 -27.30
N THR A 30 4.73 -13.67 -26.20
CA THR A 30 5.78 -12.65 -26.10
C THR A 30 7.07 -13.41 -26.32
N GLU A 31 7.65 -13.19 -27.52
CA GLU A 31 9.02 -13.54 -27.79
C GLU A 31 9.84 -13.11 -26.58
N THR A 32 10.47 -14.05 -25.90
CA THR A 32 11.48 -13.78 -24.89
C THR A 32 12.58 -13.05 -25.63
N SER A 33 12.51 -11.70 -25.66
CA SER A 33 13.65 -10.90 -25.99
C SER A 33 14.78 -11.40 -25.10
N ASP A 34 15.93 -11.60 -25.65
CA ASP A 34 17.20 -11.86 -24.97
C ASP A 34 17.42 -10.68 -23.97
N ALA A 35 16.68 -10.73 -22.87
CA ALA A 35 16.77 -9.83 -21.74
C ALA A 35 18.07 -10.21 -21.07
N GLY A 36 19.13 -9.45 -21.38
CA GLY A 36 20.46 -9.70 -20.85
C GLY A 36 20.41 -9.97 -19.35
N ASP A 37 21.38 -10.72 -18.86
CA ASP A 37 21.55 -11.11 -17.46
C ASP A 37 21.50 -9.87 -16.53
N PHE A 38 20.31 -9.50 -16.06
CA PHE A 38 20.11 -8.43 -15.09
C PHE A 38 19.17 -8.87 -13.96
N HIS A 39 19.41 -8.31 -12.79
CA HIS A 39 18.58 -8.58 -11.61
C HIS A 39 17.80 -7.34 -11.16
N ILE A 40 16.62 -7.58 -10.61
CA ILE A 40 15.74 -6.56 -10.00
C ILE A 40 15.57 -6.91 -8.54
N GLY A 41 15.94 -6.00 -7.66
CA GLY A 41 15.69 -6.10 -6.23
C GLY A 41 14.33 -5.49 -5.86
N ILE A 42 13.51 -6.19 -5.08
CA ILE A 42 12.27 -5.64 -4.53
C ILE A 42 12.29 -5.81 -3.02
N VAL A 43 12.16 -4.70 -2.31
CA VAL A 43 12.12 -4.64 -0.84
C VAL A 43 10.73 -4.22 -0.41
N THR A 44 10.13 -5.00 0.48
CA THR A 44 8.79 -4.74 1.03
C THR A 44 8.78 -4.94 2.55
N GLY A 45 7.68 -4.58 3.20
CA GLY A 45 7.37 -5.04 4.54
C GLY A 45 7.08 -6.55 4.57
N SER A 46 6.93 -7.09 5.77
CA SER A 46 6.43 -8.45 5.97
C SER A 46 4.94 -8.54 5.65
N VAL A 47 4.40 -9.75 5.59
CA VAL A 47 2.95 -9.98 5.42
C VAL A 47 2.15 -9.31 6.54
N SER A 48 2.68 -9.21 7.75
CA SER A 48 1.99 -8.55 8.87
C SER A 48 1.93 -7.04 8.75
N GLN A 49 2.88 -6.42 8.04
CA GLN A 49 2.96 -4.97 7.85
C GLN A 49 2.36 -4.50 6.52
N SER A 50 2.55 -5.27 5.46
CA SER A 50 2.17 -4.88 4.10
C SER A 50 1.92 -6.12 3.23
N GLU A 51 0.82 -6.83 3.48
CA GLU A 51 0.50 -8.08 2.79
C GLU A 51 0.39 -7.89 1.29
N ASP A 52 -0.26 -6.83 0.84
CA ASP A 52 -0.51 -6.54 -0.58
C ASP A 52 0.80 -6.38 -1.34
N ASP A 53 1.71 -5.57 -0.80
CA ASP A 53 3.01 -5.30 -1.41
C ASP A 53 3.87 -6.56 -1.45
N ARG A 54 3.87 -7.32 -0.34
CA ARG A 54 4.61 -8.57 -0.26
C ARG A 54 4.09 -9.60 -1.26
N ARG A 55 2.77 -9.80 -1.33
CA ARG A 55 2.13 -10.71 -2.29
C ARG A 55 2.35 -10.26 -3.72
N GLY A 56 2.32 -8.96 -3.99
CA GLY A 56 2.64 -8.40 -5.30
C GLY A 56 4.07 -8.71 -5.73
N ALA A 57 5.04 -8.53 -4.83
CA ALA A 57 6.44 -8.84 -5.09
C ALA A 57 6.67 -10.35 -5.32
N GLU A 58 6.03 -11.22 -4.53
CA GLU A 58 6.07 -12.67 -4.70
C GLU A 58 5.46 -13.11 -6.04
N ALA A 59 4.34 -12.52 -6.44
CA ALA A 59 3.71 -12.81 -7.72
C ALA A 59 4.59 -12.36 -8.91
N PHE A 60 5.26 -11.21 -8.77
CA PHE A 60 6.22 -10.73 -9.77
C PHE A 60 7.42 -11.70 -9.89
N GLN A 61 7.99 -12.12 -8.75
CA GLN A 61 9.06 -13.10 -8.73
C GLN A 61 8.63 -14.44 -9.33
N ALA A 62 7.42 -14.94 -9.00
CA ALA A 62 6.89 -16.17 -9.56
C ALA A 62 6.73 -16.11 -11.08
N LYS A 63 6.41 -14.91 -11.63
CA LYS A 63 6.26 -14.71 -13.07
C LYS A 63 7.59 -14.64 -13.83
N TYR A 64 8.59 -13.95 -13.25
CA TYR A 64 9.84 -13.66 -13.95
C TYR A 64 11.03 -14.50 -13.48
N GLY A 65 10.87 -15.26 -12.41
CA GLY A 65 11.87 -16.19 -11.87
C GLY A 65 12.71 -15.58 -10.74
N GLU A 66 13.13 -16.47 -9.82
CA GLU A 66 13.99 -16.10 -8.68
C GLU A 66 15.41 -15.70 -9.12
N ASP A 67 15.84 -16.15 -10.29
CA ASP A 67 17.13 -15.78 -10.85
C ASP A 67 17.14 -14.28 -11.20
N MET A 68 16.07 -13.75 -11.78
CA MET A 68 15.95 -12.35 -12.15
C MET A 68 15.50 -11.46 -10.97
N VAL A 69 14.57 -11.91 -10.14
CA VAL A 69 13.96 -11.08 -9.10
C VAL A 69 14.44 -11.48 -7.72
N LYS A 70 15.09 -10.57 -7.01
CA LYS A 70 15.61 -10.76 -5.65
C LYS A 70 14.70 -10.03 -4.66
N LEU A 71 14.10 -10.77 -3.72
CA LEU A 71 13.21 -10.20 -2.71
C LEU A 71 13.94 -10.02 -1.39
N ALA A 72 13.68 -8.89 -0.74
CA ALA A 72 14.11 -8.61 0.62
C ALA A 72 12.93 -8.05 1.45
N ILE A 73 13.05 -8.13 2.77
CA ILE A 73 12.06 -7.65 3.73
C ILE A 73 12.77 -6.73 4.72
N TYR A 74 12.29 -5.48 4.87
CA TYR A 74 12.75 -4.63 5.95
C TYR A 74 12.06 -5.02 7.28
N PRO A 75 12.67 -4.69 8.44
CA PRO A 75 12.13 -5.04 9.76
C PRO A 75 10.73 -4.46 10.00
N ASP A 76 9.89 -5.16 10.75
CA ASP A 76 8.57 -4.66 11.16
C ASP A 76 8.69 -3.38 12.02
N ASN A 77 9.72 -3.29 12.84
CA ASN A 77 10.07 -2.12 13.66
C ASN A 77 11.05 -1.18 12.96
N PHE A 78 10.86 -0.92 11.66
CA PHE A 78 11.79 -0.14 10.84
C PHE A 78 12.14 1.24 11.41
N THR A 79 11.28 1.86 12.22
CA THR A 79 11.57 3.15 12.88
C THR A 79 12.65 3.04 13.95
N GLU A 80 12.76 1.90 14.64
CA GLU A 80 13.77 1.64 15.65
C GLU A 80 14.97 0.87 15.07
N GLU A 81 14.74 0.09 14.03
CA GLU A 81 15.73 -0.72 13.33
C GLU A 81 16.17 -0.05 12.02
N LEU A 82 16.38 1.26 12.07
CA LEU A 82 16.71 2.08 10.88
C LEU A 82 17.94 1.57 10.14
N GLU A 83 19.03 1.25 10.86
CA GLU A 83 20.25 0.78 10.22
C GLU A 83 20.07 -0.59 9.57
N THR A 84 19.27 -1.49 10.17
CA THR A 84 18.91 -2.77 9.56
C THR A 84 18.11 -2.57 8.28
N THR A 85 17.20 -1.61 8.26
CA THR A 85 16.44 -1.25 7.06
C THR A 85 17.37 -0.76 5.95
N ILE A 86 18.26 0.19 6.26
CA ILE A 86 19.25 0.70 5.32
C ILE A 86 20.11 -0.44 4.74
N GLN A 87 20.64 -1.28 5.63
CA GLN A 87 21.53 -2.37 5.21
C GLN A 87 20.81 -3.41 4.37
N THR A 88 19.56 -3.72 4.67
CA THR A 88 18.72 -4.64 3.88
C THR A 88 18.59 -4.16 2.42
N ILE A 89 18.40 -2.86 2.22
CA ILE A 89 18.28 -2.26 0.88
C ILE A 89 19.67 -2.24 0.18
N VAL A 90 20.69 -1.79 0.88
CA VAL A 90 22.06 -1.64 0.34
C VAL A 90 22.64 -2.99 -0.08
N ASN A 91 22.43 -4.07 0.68
CA ASN A 91 22.96 -5.40 0.38
C ASN A 91 22.53 -5.93 -1.01
N LEU A 92 21.38 -5.49 -1.54
CA LEU A 92 20.97 -5.86 -2.88
C LEU A 92 21.90 -5.30 -3.95
N SER A 93 22.58 -4.19 -3.69
CA SER A 93 23.52 -3.58 -4.61
C SER A 93 24.87 -4.32 -4.72
N ASP A 94 25.15 -5.26 -3.81
CA ASP A 94 26.35 -6.11 -3.86
C ASP A 94 26.29 -7.11 -5.03
N ASP A 95 25.10 -7.39 -5.53
CA ASP A 95 24.90 -8.21 -6.72
C ASP A 95 25.38 -7.47 -7.97
N PRO A 96 26.40 -7.97 -8.69
CA PRO A 96 26.96 -7.28 -9.86
C PRO A 96 25.98 -7.16 -11.01
N GLN A 97 24.95 -8.03 -11.07
CA GLN A 97 23.92 -8.01 -12.12
C GLN A 97 22.71 -7.13 -11.72
N MET A 98 22.67 -6.59 -10.51
CA MET A 98 21.59 -5.70 -10.07
C MET A 98 21.53 -4.44 -10.92
N LYS A 99 20.35 -4.15 -11.50
CA LYS A 99 20.10 -2.97 -12.32
C LYS A 99 18.98 -2.08 -11.83
N ALA A 100 18.08 -2.61 -11.00
CA ALA A 100 17.04 -1.81 -10.37
C ALA A 100 16.75 -2.31 -8.94
N ILE A 101 16.53 -1.38 -8.03
CA ILE A 101 16.08 -1.67 -6.67
C ILE A 101 14.82 -0.85 -6.41
N ILE A 102 13.75 -1.55 -6.07
CA ILE A 102 12.43 -1.00 -5.77
C ILE A 102 12.19 -1.19 -4.29
N VAL A 103 11.91 -0.12 -3.56
CA VAL A 103 11.51 -0.18 -2.15
C VAL A 103 10.04 0.23 -2.04
N ASN A 104 9.20 -0.70 -1.68
CA ASN A 104 7.75 -0.48 -1.50
C ASN A 104 7.32 -1.00 -0.11
N GLN A 105 6.78 -0.25 0.73
CA GLN A 105 6.66 1.20 0.87
C GLN A 105 8.04 1.80 1.22
N SER A 106 8.35 3.00 0.72
CA SER A 106 9.64 3.66 1.02
C SER A 106 9.65 4.21 2.44
N VAL A 107 9.88 3.31 3.40
CA VAL A 107 9.92 3.61 4.85
C VAL A 107 11.18 4.39 5.23
N PRO A 108 11.25 5.00 6.43
CA PRO A 108 12.44 5.65 6.94
C PRO A 108 13.72 4.82 6.76
N GLY A 109 14.77 5.44 6.23
CA GLY A 109 16.02 4.80 5.85
C GLY A 109 16.18 4.53 4.35
N THR A 110 15.11 4.59 3.56
CA THR A 110 15.18 4.37 2.11
C THR A 110 16.01 5.43 1.41
N THR A 111 15.84 6.72 1.76
CA THR A 111 16.61 7.83 1.20
C THR A 111 18.10 7.64 1.42
N GLU A 112 18.50 7.32 2.63
CA GLU A 112 19.90 7.10 2.97
C GLU A 112 20.49 5.87 2.27
N ALA A 113 19.72 4.77 2.18
CA ALA A 113 20.10 3.58 1.44
C ALA A 113 20.36 3.90 -0.04
N PHE A 114 19.47 4.66 -0.68
CA PHE A 114 19.63 5.05 -2.08
C PHE A 114 20.86 5.95 -2.29
N ARG A 115 21.14 6.88 -1.38
CA ARG A 115 22.37 7.69 -1.43
C ARG A 115 23.61 6.80 -1.39
N LYS A 116 23.68 5.85 -0.44
CA LYS A 116 24.81 4.89 -0.33
C LYS A 116 24.96 4.03 -1.59
N ILE A 117 23.85 3.56 -2.16
CA ILE A 117 23.87 2.81 -3.43
C ILE A 117 24.42 3.69 -4.56
N LYS A 118 23.93 4.92 -4.70
CA LYS A 118 24.38 5.83 -5.76
C LYS A 118 25.84 6.23 -5.67
N GLU A 119 26.42 6.25 -4.47
CA GLU A 119 27.88 6.49 -4.29
C GLU A 119 28.74 5.36 -4.87
N SER A 120 28.31 4.10 -4.71
CA SER A 120 29.09 2.93 -5.14
C SER A 120 28.62 2.33 -6.48
N ARG A 121 27.32 2.38 -6.74
CA ARG A 121 26.64 1.78 -7.90
C ARG A 121 25.66 2.77 -8.54
N PRO A 122 26.17 3.87 -9.16
CA PRO A 122 25.32 4.87 -9.79
C PRO A 122 24.54 4.33 -11.01
N ASP A 123 24.90 3.16 -11.52
CA ASP A 123 24.24 2.44 -12.60
C ASP A 123 22.92 1.76 -12.18
N ILE A 124 22.67 1.56 -10.88
CA ILE A 124 21.43 0.96 -10.38
C ILE A 124 20.31 2.00 -10.35
N ILE A 125 19.17 1.66 -10.94
CA ILE A 125 17.97 2.48 -10.90
C ILE A 125 17.30 2.27 -9.53
N CYS A 126 17.16 3.35 -8.75
CA CYS A 126 16.53 3.35 -7.43
C CYS A 126 15.08 3.87 -7.54
N ILE A 127 14.11 3.05 -7.19
CA ILE A 127 12.69 3.37 -7.30
C ILE A 127 12.04 3.34 -5.91
N ALA A 128 11.45 4.48 -5.52
CA ALA A 128 10.69 4.62 -4.29
C ALA A 128 9.19 4.49 -4.59
N GLY A 129 8.55 3.47 -4.04
CA GLY A 129 7.11 3.29 -4.08
C GLY A 129 6.46 3.73 -2.77
N GLU A 130 5.33 4.43 -2.84
CA GLU A 130 4.55 4.91 -1.67
C GLU A 130 5.41 5.58 -0.59
N GLY A 131 6.05 6.73 -0.93
CA GLY A 131 6.99 7.42 -0.06
C GLY A 131 6.43 7.78 1.32
N HIS A 132 7.05 7.24 2.38
CA HIS A 132 6.78 7.54 3.78
C HIS A 132 7.88 8.39 4.42
N GLU A 133 8.83 8.87 3.64
CA GLU A 133 9.80 9.89 4.01
C GLU A 133 9.41 11.25 3.40
N ASP A 134 10.18 12.28 3.67
CA ASP A 134 9.99 13.59 3.05
C ASP A 134 10.14 13.48 1.52
N LEU A 135 9.11 13.85 0.78
CA LEU A 135 9.06 13.68 -0.68
C LEU A 135 10.16 14.41 -1.43
N PRO A 136 10.52 15.67 -1.10
CA PRO A 136 11.70 16.34 -1.63
C PRO A 136 12.99 15.59 -1.37
N GLU A 137 13.18 15.03 -0.19
CA GLU A 137 14.41 14.30 0.18
C GLU A 137 14.53 13.01 -0.59
N ILE A 138 13.48 12.15 -0.57
CA ILE A 138 13.53 10.88 -1.29
C ILE A 138 13.61 11.11 -2.80
N GLY A 139 12.96 12.15 -3.33
CA GLY A 139 13.05 12.54 -4.74
C GLY A 139 14.44 13.01 -5.14
N SER A 140 15.29 13.43 -4.20
CA SER A 140 16.70 13.77 -4.46
C SER A 140 17.62 12.56 -4.55
N ALA A 141 17.20 11.42 -4.01
CA ALA A 141 18.00 10.19 -3.92
C ALA A 141 17.51 9.08 -4.89
N ALA A 142 16.22 9.05 -5.20
CA ALA A 142 15.62 8.09 -6.12
C ALA A 142 15.65 8.59 -7.56
N ASP A 143 15.75 7.67 -8.53
CA ASP A 143 15.57 7.99 -9.95
C ASP A 143 14.08 8.14 -10.30
N LEU A 144 13.23 7.46 -9.57
CA LEU A 144 11.77 7.50 -9.74
C LEU A 144 11.08 7.39 -8.39
N VAL A 145 10.08 8.25 -8.18
CA VAL A 145 9.15 8.16 -7.02
C VAL A 145 7.75 7.90 -7.55
N CYS A 146 7.16 6.78 -7.14
CA CYS A 146 5.80 6.38 -7.49
C CYS A 146 4.91 6.51 -6.26
N ASN A 147 3.95 7.42 -6.29
CA ASN A 147 2.99 7.60 -5.21
C ASN A 147 1.56 7.47 -5.72
N ASN A 148 0.70 6.90 -4.87
CA ASN A 148 -0.74 6.99 -5.04
C ASN A 148 -1.20 8.44 -4.80
N ASP A 149 -2.28 8.85 -5.48
CA ASP A 149 -2.95 10.10 -5.13
C ASP A 149 -3.75 9.93 -3.82
N PHE A 150 -3.04 10.03 -2.70
CA PHE A 150 -3.63 9.89 -1.36
C PHE A 150 -4.71 10.92 -1.06
N VAL A 151 -4.65 12.09 -1.69
CA VAL A 151 -5.61 13.18 -1.48
C VAL A 151 -6.92 12.85 -2.20
N ALA A 152 -6.86 12.54 -3.50
CA ALA A 152 -8.03 12.11 -4.26
C ALA A 152 -8.65 10.82 -3.67
N ARG A 153 -7.83 9.88 -3.22
CA ARG A 153 -8.29 8.67 -2.51
C ARG A 153 -9.12 9.03 -1.27
N GLY A 154 -8.76 10.08 -0.53
CA GLY A 154 -9.54 10.54 0.63
C GLY A 154 -10.96 10.91 0.25
N TYR A 155 -11.15 11.69 -0.81
CA TYR A 155 -12.47 12.06 -1.34
C TYR A 155 -13.26 10.82 -1.81
N LEU A 156 -12.61 9.95 -2.58
CA LEU A 156 -13.25 8.77 -3.15
C LEU A 156 -13.76 7.79 -2.08
N ILE A 157 -13.02 7.61 -0.98
CA ILE A 157 -13.46 6.76 0.14
C ILE A 157 -14.75 7.31 0.75
N ILE A 158 -14.82 8.61 1.03
CA ILE A 158 -16.02 9.24 1.61
C ILE A 158 -17.21 9.18 0.65
N ARG A 159 -16.99 9.47 -0.64
CA ARG A 159 -18.03 9.32 -1.66
C ARG A 159 -18.58 7.91 -1.71
N THR A 160 -17.71 6.90 -1.71
CA THR A 160 -18.14 5.49 -1.72
C THR A 160 -18.92 5.14 -0.46
N ALA A 161 -18.48 5.59 0.73
CA ALA A 161 -19.22 5.37 1.97
C ALA A 161 -20.62 6.00 1.91
N HIS A 162 -20.74 7.22 1.38
CA HIS A 162 -22.03 7.88 1.17
C HIS A 162 -22.92 7.10 0.18
N GLU A 163 -22.37 6.65 -0.95
CA GLU A 163 -23.10 5.84 -1.96
C GLU A 163 -23.58 4.51 -1.38
N LEU A 164 -22.89 3.96 -0.39
CA LEU A 164 -23.29 2.77 0.38
C LEU A 164 -24.31 3.07 1.48
N GLY A 165 -24.70 4.32 1.66
CA GLY A 165 -25.72 4.76 2.64
C GLY A 165 -25.18 4.97 4.04
N CYS A 166 -23.87 5.13 4.23
CA CYS A 166 -23.29 5.49 5.52
C CYS A 166 -23.59 6.96 5.86
N ASP A 167 -23.86 7.24 7.12
CA ASP A 167 -24.08 8.59 7.67
C ASP A 167 -22.91 9.08 8.55
N THR A 168 -22.06 8.17 8.95
CA THR A 168 -20.89 8.42 9.81
C THR A 168 -19.64 7.74 9.23
N PHE A 169 -18.54 8.48 9.21
CA PHE A 169 -17.23 7.96 8.82
C PHE A 169 -16.24 8.08 9.99
N VAL A 170 -15.75 6.93 10.45
CA VAL A 170 -14.73 6.87 11.51
C VAL A 170 -13.36 6.68 10.89
N HIS A 171 -12.48 7.67 11.05
CA HIS A 171 -11.08 7.58 10.64
C HIS A 171 -10.20 7.26 11.84
N ILE A 172 -9.61 6.07 11.84
CA ILE A 172 -8.66 5.64 12.88
C ILE A 172 -7.26 5.76 12.30
N SER A 173 -6.40 6.52 12.98
CA SER A 173 -5.01 6.72 12.61
C SER A 173 -4.13 6.82 13.85
N PHE A 174 -2.85 7.08 13.69
CA PHE A 174 -1.89 7.22 14.78
C PHE A 174 -0.95 8.41 14.52
N PRO A 175 -0.27 8.95 15.58
CA PRO A 175 0.45 10.23 15.49
C PRO A 175 1.50 10.29 14.39
N ARG A 176 2.27 9.23 14.19
CA ARG A 176 3.30 9.17 13.15
C ARG A 176 2.72 9.37 11.75
N HIS A 177 1.60 8.67 11.42
CA HIS A 177 0.92 8.85 10.14
C HIS A 177 0.41 10.28 9.95
N MET A 178 -0.15 10.88 11.00
CA MET A 178 -0.67 12.24 10.94
C MET A 178 0.42 13.30 10.80
N ALA A 179 1.69 12.96 11.08
CA ALA A 179 2.82 13.83 10.86
C ALA A 179 3.23 13.94 9.37
N TYR A 180 2.86 12.98 8.53
CA TYR A 180 3.09 13.07 7.10
C TYR A 180 2.12 14.05 6.44
N GLU A 181 2.63 14.98 5.65
CA GLU A 181 1.82 16.01 4.96
C GLU A 181 0.72 15.35 4.09
N THR A 182 1.06 14.33 3.33
CA THR A 182 0.12 13.60 2.46
C THR A 182 -1.03 13.00 3.25
N MET A 183 -0.77 12.47 4.45
CA MET A 183 -1.79 11.88 5.31
C MET A 183 -2.67 12.95 5.97
N SER A 184 -2.09 14.02 6.48
CA SER A 184 -2.85 15.13 7.07
C SER A 184 -3.72 15.84 6.03
N ARG A 185 -3.23 16.02 4.80
CA ARG A 185 -4.01 16.56 3.68
C ARG A 185 -5.17 15.64 3.29
N ARG A 186 -4.95 14.33 3.23
CA ARG A 186 -6.02 13.36 2.98
C ARG A 186 -7.12 13.45 4.03
N VAL A 187 -6.77 13.53 5.32
CA VAL A 187 -7.75 13.67 6.40
C VAL A 187 -8.54 14.98 6.28
N ALA A 188 -7.87 16.07 5.90
CA ALA A 188 -8.56 17.36 5.66
C ALA A 188 -9.60 17.23 4.54
N VAL A 189 -9.25 16.58 3.42
CA VAL A 189 -10.17 16.32 2.30
C VAL A 189 -11.33 15.43 2.73
N MET A 190 -11.07 14.37 3.51
CA MET A 190 -12.13 13.50 4.06
C MET A 190 -13.13 14.29 4.89
N LYS A 191 -12.67 15.18 5.76
CA LYS A 191 -13.55 16.04 6.58
C LYS A 191 -14.44 16.95 5.73
N GLU A 192 -13.87 17.58 4.71
CA GLU A 192 -14.65 18.44 3.81
C GLU A 192 -15.63 17.62 2.96
N ALA A 193 -15.23 16.45 2.46
CA ALA A 193 -16.13 15.54 1.74
C ALA A 193 -17.29 15.04 2.63
N CYS A 194 -17.04 14.70 3.89
CA CYS A 194 -18.12 14.36 4.83
C CYS A 194 -19.12 15.51 4.99
N LYS A 195 -18.67 16.76 5.09
CA LYS A 195 -19.56 17.93 5.14
C LYS A 195 -20.37 18.08 3.85
N GLU A 196 -19.73 17.89 2.69
CA GLU A 196 -20.39 17.96 1.38
C GLU A 196 -21.53 16.94 1.27
N PHE A 197 -21.29 15.69 1.74
CA PHE A 197 -22.27 14.62 1.70
C PHE A 197 -23.20 14.55 2.93
N GLY A 198 -23.07 15.46 3.89
CA GLY A 198 -23.90 15.50 5.10
C GLY A 198 -23.61 14.34 6.07
N MET A 199 -22.40 13.81 6.05
CA MET A 199 -21.92 12.73 6.92
C MET A 199 -21.19 13.27 8.14
N GLU A 200 -21.27 12.55 9.26
CA GLU A 200 -20.43 12.80 10.42
C GLU A 200 -19.01 12.27 10.19
N PHE A 201 -18.00 13.06 10.58
CA PHE A 201 -16.60 12.64 10.56
C PHE A 201 -16.05 12.53 11.98
N VAL A 202 -15.66 11.31 12.37
CA VAL A 202 -15.03 11.01 13.66
C VAL A 202 -13.56 10.67 13.45
N LEU A 203 -12.66 11.34 14.19
CA LEU A 203 -11.22 11.06 14.17
C LEU A 203 -10.81 10.38 15.48
N GLU A 204 -10.29 9.18 15.39
CA GLU A 204 -9.77 8.41 16.50
C GLU A 204 -8.25 8.22 16.36
N THR A 205 -7.55 8.24 17.49
CA THR A 205 -6.09 8.09 17.53
C THR A 205 -5.75 6.78 18.23
N ALA A 206 -5.33 5.79 17.46
CA ALA A 206 -4.86 4.50 17.95
C ALA A 206 -3.37 4.53 18.31
N PRO A 207 -2.87 3.57 19.11
CA PRO A 207 -1.43 3.33 19.25
C PRO A 207 -0.78 3.02 17.90
N ASP A 208 0.47 3.48 17.72
CA ASP A 208 1.24 3.16 16.51
C ASP A 208 1.57 1.65 16.49
N PRO A 209 1.20 0.91 15.43
CA PRO A 209 1.49 -0.52 15.32
C PRO A 209 2.98 -0.83 15.21
N THR A 210 3.83 0.16 14.92
CA THR A 210 5.31 0.02 14.91
C THR A 210 5.96 0.39 16.25
N SER A 211 5.16 0.71 17.29
CA SER A 211 5.64 0.97 18.66
C SER A 211 5.76 -0.32 19.47
N ASP A 212 6.26 -0.21 20.71
CA ASP A 212 6.40 -1.33 21.65
C ASP A 212 5.10 -2.11 21.89
N VAL A 213 3.94 -1.44 21.84
CA VAL A 213 2.63 -2.10 21.95
C VAL A 213 2.26 -2.86 20.68
N GLY A 214 2.90 -2.51 19.56
CA GLY A 214 2.83 -3.19 18.29
C GLY A 214 1.41 -3.31 17.71
N VAL A 215 1.29 -4.19 16.73
CA VAL A 215 0.01 -4.48 16.04
C VAL A 215 -1.06 -4.93 17.03
N ALA A 216 -0.72 -5.73 18.06
CA ALA A 216 -1.68 -6.20 19.05
C ALA A 216 -2.32 -5.06 19.85
N GLY A 217 -1.53 -4.03 20.22
CA GLY A 217 -2.06 -2.85 20.91
C GLY A 217 -2.98 -2.01 20.03
N ALA A 218 -2.64 -1.81 18.77
CA ALA A 218 -3.49 -1.13 17.82
C ALA A 218 -4.80 -1.89 17.57
N GLN A 219 -4.71 -3.21 17.41
CA GLN A 219 -5.88 -4.09 17.24
C GLN A 219 -6.81 -4.06 18.45
N ALA A 220 -6.27 -4.15 19.67
CA ALA A 220 -7.06 -4.07 20.90
C ALA A 220 -7.82 -2.74 20.98
N TYR A 221 -7.16 -1.62 20.67
CA TYR A 221 -7.80 -0.30 20.64
C TYR A 221 -8.98 -0.24 19.67
N ILE A 222 -8.80 -0.79 18.45
CA ILE A 222 -9.86 -0.78 17.42
C ILE A 222 -11.07 -1.61 17.86
N LEU A 223 -10.84 -2.73 18.55
CA LEU A 223 -11.91 -3.61 19.03
C LEU A 223 -12.71 -3.02 20.21
N GLU A 224 -12.18 -2.02 20.90
CA GLU A 224 -12.85 -1.30 21.99
C GLU A 224 -13.76 -0.17 21.50
N LYS A 225 -13.62 0.24 20.23
CA LYS A 225 -14.39 1.34 19.61
C LYS A 225 -15.61 0.86 18.87
#